data_c01650bddc1691b4fcede1d394439dee
#
_entry.id   c01650bddc1691b4fcede1d394439dee
#
_cell.length_a   1.000
_cell.length_b   1.000
_cell.length_c   1.000
_cell.angle_alpha   90.00
_cell.angle_beta   90.00
_cell.angle_gamma   90.00
#
_symmetry.space_group_name_H-M   'P 1'
#
loop_
_entity.id
_entity.type
_entity.pdbx_description
1 polymer ?
#
loop_
_entity_poly.entity_id
_entity_poly.type
_entity_poly.pdbx_seq_one_letter_code
_entity_poly.pdbx_strand_id
1 'polypeptide(L)'
;MIKRIAAGVMLTLAVASGAMAAGPVSQSKLNPAKAQEARKYPQIVLYSVSWCPHCRAAKEYFTKNNIPFTNRDVEQDAQAMALLTGKYKSQSIPVIVLGTGANEVVMHGFSPETFQDNLKKAQAKK
;
A
#
# COMPACT_ATOMS: atom_id res chain seq x y z
N MET A 1 66.44 9.75 41.33
CA MET A 1 65.88 8.94 40.23
C MET A 1 64.37 9.07 40.24
N ILE A 2 63.90 9.82 39.33
CA ILE A 2 62.49 10.19 39.31
C ILE A 2 61.82 9.33 38.26
N LYS A 3 60.99 8.41 38.67
CA LYS A 3 60.11 7.65 37.76
C LYS A 3 58.84 8.46 37.54
N ARG A 4 58.74 9.03 36.39
CA ARG A 4 57.49 9.68 35.98
C ARG A 4 56.58 8.64 35.43
N ILE A 5 55.52 8.37 36.13
CA ILE A 5 54.40 7.58 35.67
C ILE A 5 53.47 8.53 34.93
N ALA A 6 53.45 8.45 33.63
CA ALA A 6 52.46 9.15 32.84
C ALA A 6 51.16 8.36 32.91
N ALA A 7 50.21 8.87 33.65
CA ALA A 7 48.84 8.37 33.59
C ALA A 7 48.19 8.87 32.29
N GLY A 8 48.07 7.97 31.35
CA GLY A 8 47.29 8.23 30.17
C GLY A 8 45.81 8.21 30.50
N VAL A 9 45.21 9.37 30.51
CA VAL A 9 43.76 9.48 30.58
C VAL A 9 43.22 9.12 29.18
N MET A 10 42.72 7.91 29.04
CA MET A 10 41.93 7.54 27.89
C MET A 10 40.56 8.18 28.02
N LEU A 11 40.39 9.26 27.31
CA LEU A 11 39.09 9.87 27.12
C LEU A 11 38.34 9.03 26.09
N THR A 12 37.54 8.09 26.55
CA THR A 12 36.62 7.37 25.68
C THR A 12 35.51 8.33 25.28
N LEU A 13 35.60 8.87 24.10
CA LEU A 13 34.44 9.49 23.47
C LEU A 13 33.40 8.41 23.21
N ALA A 14 32.42 8.34 24.06
CA ALA A 14 31.20 7.64 23.76
C ALA A 14 30.49 8.44 22.64
N VAL A 15 30.65 8.01 21.42
CA VAL A 15 29.82 8.48 20.34
C VAL A 15 28.44 7.91 20.59
N ALA A 16 27.58 8.70 21.19
CA ALA A 16 26.17 8.40 21.21
C ALA A 16 25.70 8.50 19.76
N SER A 17 25.64 7.36 19.11
CA SER A 17 24.91 7.23 17.87
C SER A 17 23.45 7.53 18.18
N GLY A 18 23.05 8.77 18.00
CA GLY A 18 21.65 9.14 18.04
C GLY A 18 20.96 8.34 16.96
N ALA A 19 20.26 7.30 17.35
CA ALA A 19 19.32 6.67 16.45
C ALA A 19 18.34 7.75 16.03
N MET A 20 18.45 8.21 14.80
CA MET A 20 17.40 8.98 14.18
C MET A 20 16.18 8.07 14.11
N ALA A 21 15.33 8.18 15.11
CA ALA A 21 14.00 7.65 15.00
C ALA A 21 13.35 8.38 13.83
N ALA A 22 13.36 7.75 12.67
CA ALA A 22 12.45 8.14 11.61
C ALA A 22 11.06 8.22 12.25
N GLY A 23 10.35 9.31 12.01
CA GLY A 23 9.08 9.61 12.64
C GLY A 23 8.10 8.44 12.58
N PRO A 24 6.96 8.50 13.27
CA PRO A 24 6.10 7.36 13.44
C PRO A 24 5.57 6.90 12.09
N VAL A 25 6.35 6.07 11.46
CA VAL A 25 5.78 5.09 10.55
C VAL A 25 4.96 4.24 11.49
N SER A 26 3.65 4.39 11.47
CA SER A 26 2.77 3.37 11.99
C SER A 26 3.11 2.09 11.26
N GLN A 27 4.11 1.45 11.77
CA GLN A 27 4.30 0.05 11.45
C GLN A 27 3.15 -0.65 12.16
N SER A 28 2.03 -0.69 11.46
CA SER A 28 1.07 -1.72 11.71
C SER A 28 1.88 -2.98 11.82
N LYS A 29 1.91 -3.57 12.99
CA LYS A 29 2.55 -4.88 13.18
C LYS A 29 1.79 -5.81 12.26
N LEU A 30 2.23 -5.87 11.01
CA LEU A 30 1.69 -6.80 10.03
C LEU A 30 1.94 -8.18 10.59
N ASN A 31 0.87 -8.81 11.02
CA ASN A 31 0.91 -10.21 11.37
C ASN A 31 1.55 -10.94 10.18
N PRO A 32 2.66 -11.69 10.38
CA PRO A 32 3.35 -12.38 9.29
C PRO A 32 2.42 -13.22 8.43
N ALA A 33 1.38 -13.81 9.02
CA ALA A 33 0.37 -14.56 8.29
C ALA A 33 -0.42 -13.70 7.32
N LYS A 34 -0.81 -12.47 7.73
CA LYS A 34 -1.49 -11.51 6.84
C LYS A 34 -0.59 -10.99 5.73
N ALA A 35 0.70 -10.81 6.01
CA ALA A 35 1.67 -10.38 5.00
C ALA A 35 1.87 -11.47 3.93
N GLN A 36 1.84 -12.74 4.29
CA GLN A 36 1.91 -13.84 3.34
C GLN A 36 0.63 -13.97 2.50
N GLU A 37 -0.53 -13.77 3.09
CA GLU A 37 -1.79 -13.74 2.36
C GLU A 37 -1.86 -12.55 1.40
N ALA A 38 -1.37 -11.39 1.81
CA ALA A 38 -1.30 -10.20 0.96
C ALA A 38 -0.46 -10.43 -0.31
N ARG A 39 0.57 -11.27 -0.25
CA ARG A 39 1.42 -11.61 -1.40
C ARG A 39 0.74 -12.48 -2.45
N LYS A 40 -0.37 -13.10 -2.12
CA LYS A 40 -1.17 -13.89 -3.07
C LYS A 40 -1.96 -13.02 -4.02
N TYR A 41 -2.14 -11.76 -3.67
CA TYR A 41 -2.91 -10.81 -4.48
C TYR A 41 -2.00 -9.88 -5.25
N PRO A 42 -2.35 -9.52 -6.49
CA PRO A 42 -1.70 -8.41 -7.18
C PRO A 42 -1.98 -7.09 -6.44
N GLN A 43 -1.30 -6.02 -6.81
CA GLN A 43 -1.66 -4.71 -6.31
C GLN A 43 -3.08 -4.36 -6.74
N ILE A 44 -3.90 -3.96 -5.80
CA ILE A 44 -5.29 -3.58 -6.04
C ILE A 44 -5.47 -2.12 -5.64
N VAL A 45 -5.92 -1.30 -6.58
CA VAL A 45 -6.25 0.11 -6.34
C VAL A 45 -7.72 0.33 -6.65
N LEU A 46 -8.45 0.85 -5.69
CA LEU A 46 -9.86 1.20 -5.81
C LEU A 46 -9.99 2.72 -5.95
N TYR A 47 -10.48 3.16 -7.09
CA TYR A 47 -10.87 4.56 -7.31
C TYR A 47 -12.33 4.72 -6.92
N SER A 48 -12.58 5.54 -5.93
CA SER A 48 -13.89 5.66 -5.30
C SER A 48 -14.23 7.08 -4.89
N VAL A 49 -15.46 7.27 -4.43
CA VAL A 49 -15.91 8.43 -3.67
C VAL A 49 -16.63 7.96 -2.41
N SER A 50 -16.69 8.83 -1.40
CA SER A 50 -17.22 8.46 -0.07
C SER A 50 -18.72 8.13 -0.07
N TRP A 51 -19.48 8.73 -0.95
CA TRP A 51 -20.94 8.60 -1.02
C TRP A 51 -21.44 7.49 -1.96
N CYS A 52 -20.56 6.80 -2.65
CA CYS A 52 -20.91 5.80 -3.66
C CYS A 52 -21.28 4.46 -2.99
N PRO A 53 -22.49 3.91 -3.19
CA PRO A 53 -22.88 2.64 -2.59
C PRO A 53 -22.11 1.45 -3.17
N HIS A 54 -21.82 1.43 -4.46
CA HIS A 54 -21.04 0.36 -5.10
C HIS A 54 -19.57 0.38 -4.66
N CYS A 55 -19.00 1.56 -4.42
CA CYS A 55 -17.67 1.70 -3.84
C CYS A 55 -17.62 1.15 -2.41
N ARG A 56 -18.64 1.42 -1.62
CA ARG A 56 -18.79 0.87 -0.27
C ARG A 56 -18.85 -0.66 -0.31
N ALA A 57 -19.66 -1.21 -1.20
CA ALA A 57 -19.77 -2.65 -1.37
C ALA A 57 -18.42 -3.30 -1.73
N ALA A 58 -17.63 -2.67 -2.59
CA ALA A 58 -16.28 -3.13 -2.92
C ALA A 58 -15.35 -3.12 -1.71
N LYS A 59 -15.35 -2.02 -0.94
CA LYS A 59 -14.54 -1.89 0.28
C LYS A 59 -14.91 -2.95 1.32
N GLU A 60 -16.19 -3.16 1.55
CA GLU A 60 -16.69 -4.16 2.49
C GLU A 60 -16.30 -5.57 2.06
N TYR A 61 -16.44 -5.88 0.78
CA TYR A 61 -16.05 -7.18 0.23
C TYR A 61 -14.54 -7.44 0.42
N PHE A 62 -13.69 -6.48 0.10
CA PHE A 62 -12.25 -6.62 0.28
C PHE A 62 -11.87 -6.78 1.75
N THR A 63 -12.45 -5.98 2.62
CA THR A 63 -12.21 -6.03 4.06
C THR A 63 -12.67 -7.35 4.67
N LYS A 64 -13.86 -7.81 4.30
CA LYS A 64 -14.44 -9.06 4.80
C LYS A 64 -13.62 -10.29 4.38
N ASN A 65 -13.07 -10.27 3.19
CA ASN A 65 -12.28 -11.38 2.64
C ASN A 65 -10.77 -11.22 2.84
N ASN A 66 -10.32 -10.25 3.64
CA ASN A 66 -8.92 -9.94 3.90
C ASN A 66 -8.10 -9.72 2.62
N ILE A 67 -8.71 -9.08 1.63
CA ILE A 67 -8.06 -8.73 0.36
C ILE A 67 -7.41 -7.35 0.53
N PRO A 68 -6.08 -7.23 0.41
CA PRO A 68 -5.40 -5.94 0.54
C PRO A 68 -5.71 -5.06 -0.66
N PHE A 69 -6.03 -3.81 -0.42
CA PHE A 69 -6.29 -2.81 -1.45
C PHE A 69 -5.90 -1.42 -0.99
N THR A 70 -5.64 -0.54 -1.96
CA THR A 70 -5.45 0.89 -1.72
C THR A 70 -6.68 1.62 -2.21
N ASN A 71 -7.33 2.37 -1.33
CA ASN A 71 -8.44 3.23 -1.71
C ASN A 71 -7.93 4.62 -2.09
N ARG A 72 -8.35 5.12 -3.24
CA ARG A 72 -8.09 6.49 -3.67
C ARG A 72 -9.41 7.20 -3.92
N ASP A 73 -9.68 8.20 -3.12
CA ASP A 73 -10.87 9.03 -3.27
C ASP A 73 -10.60 10.10 -4.34
N VAL A 74 -11.28 9.99 -5.46
CA VAL A 74 -11.05 10.88 -6.61
C VAL A 74 -11.57 12.30 -6.40
N GLU A 75 -12.42 12.53 -5.41
CA GLU A 75 -12.84 13.88 -5.03
C GLU A 75 -11.82 14.58 -4.14
N GLN A 76 -11.00 13.82 -3.41
CA GLN A 76 -9.98 14.31 -2.49
C GLN A 76 -8.57 14.28 -3.10
N ASP A 77 -8.34 13.44 -4.08
CA ASP A 77 -7.04 13.19 -4.71
C ASP A 77 -7.10 13.58 -6.19
N ALA A 78 -6.55 14.75 -6.52
CA ALA A 78 -6.53 15.26 -7.89
C ALA A 78 -5.75 14.36 -8.85
N GLN A 79 -4.69 13.71 -8.38
CA GLN A 79 -3.93 12.75 -9.20
C GLN A 79 -4.76 11.50 -9.51
N ALA A 80 -5.53 11.03 -8.53
CA ALA A 80 -6.43 9.91 -8.74
C ALA A 80 -7.51 10.24 -9.77
N MET A 81 -8.09 11.43 -9.70
CA MET A 81 -9.06 11.89 -10.69
C MET A 81 -8.43 11.98 -12.08
N ALA A 82 -7.22 12.51 -12.20
CA ALA A 82 -6.50 12.61 -13.46
C ALA A 82 -6.20 11.23 -14.07
N LEU A 83 -5.83 10.25 -13.25
CA LEU A 83 -5.64 8.87 -13.69
C LEU A 83 -6.95 8.22 -14.14
N LEU A 84 -8.02 8.44 -13.38
CA LEU A 84 -9.34 7.90 -13.69
C LEU A 84 -9.83 8.35 -15.07
N THR A 85 -9.78 9.64 -15.31
CA THR A 85 -10.28 10.26 -16.55
C THR A 85 -9.30 10.15 -17.71
N GLY A 86 -8.00 10.28 -17.47
CA GLY A 86 -6.95 10.30 -18.49
C GLY A 86 -6.47 8.90 -18.87
N LYS A 87 -5.90 8.16 -17.92
CA LYS A 87 -5.32 6.85 -18.17
C LYS A 87 -6.39 5.76 -18.35
N TYR A 88 -7.37 5.72 -17.48
CA TYR A 88 -8.41 4.69 -17.50
C TYR A 88 -9.66 5.10 -18.28
N LYS A 89 -9.73 6.35 -18.70
CA LYS A 89 -10.80 6.94 -19.53
C LYS A 89 -12.20 6.63 -18.99
N SER A 90 -12.34 6.66 -17.69
CA SER A 90 -13.60 6.40 -17.00
C SER A 90 -14.19 7.68 -16.42
N GLN A 91 -15.49 7.84 -16.60
CA GLN A 91 -16.28 8.90 -15.94
C GLN A 91 -17.15 8.33 -14.82
N SER A 92 -17.07 7.06 -14.59
CA SER A 92 -17.85 6.35 -13.57
C SER A 92 -16.95 5.71 -12.53
N ILE A 93 -17.51 5.47 -11.38
CA ILE A 93 -16.92 4.80 -10.23
C ILE A 93 -17.82 3.65 -9.77
N PRO A 94 -17.29 2.65 -9.08
CA PRO A 94 -15.88 2.41 -8.79
C PRO A 94 -15.09 1.93 -10.02
N VAL A 95 -13.79 2.23 -10.02
CA VAL A 95 -12.85 1.58 -10.93
C VAL A 95 -11.82 0.85 -10.08
N ILE A 96 -11.56 -0.39 -10.41
CA ILE A 96 -10.62 -1.24 -9.68
C ILE A 96 -9.52 -1.66 -10.65
N VAL A 97 -8.28 -1.37 -10.28
CA VAL A 97 -7.10 -1.71 -11.07
C VAL A 97 -6.33 -2.81 -10.34
N LEU A 98 -6.17 -3.94 -10.99
CA LEU A 98 -5.42 -5.09 -10.49
C LEU A 98 -4.10 -5.22 -11.26
N GLY A 99 -2.99 -5.28 -10.52
CA GLY A 99 -1.67 -5.37 -11.11
C GLY A 99 -1.01 -4.01 -11.33
N THR A 100 0.15 -4.03 -11.95
CA THR A 100 0.99 -2.84 -12.19
C THR A 100 1.58 -2.84 -13.59
N GLY A 101 1.89 -1.64 -14.10
CA GLY A 101 2.55 -1.46 -15.38
C GLY A 101 1.75 -2.00 -16.55
N ALA A 102 2.38 -2.79 -17.40
CA ALA A 102 1.76 -3.38 -18.60
C ALA A 102 0.77 -4.52 -18.28
N ASN A 103 0.78 -5.03 -17.05
CA ASN A 103 -0.02 -6.17 -16.61
C ASN A 103 -1.29 -5.75 -15.86
N GLU A 104 -1.66 -4.49 -15.94
CA GLU A 104 -2.87 -3.99 -15.29
C GLU A 104 -4.13 -4.61 -15.89
N VAL A 105 -5.04 -5.01 -15.03
CA VAL A 105 -6.41 -5.37 -15.38
C VAL A 105 -7.34 -4.32 -14.78
N VAL A 106 -8.07 -3.61 -15.62
CA VAL A 106 -8.98 -2.53 -15.23
C VAL A 106 -10.40 -3.06 -15.22
N MET A 107 -11.07 -2.86 -14.10
CA MET A 107 -12.43 -3.28 -13.88
C MET A 107 -13.31 -2.05 -13.66
N HIS A 108 -14.32 -1.86 -14.48
CA HIS A 108 -15.31 -0.79 -14.35
C HIS A 108 -16.54 -1.29 -13.61
N GLY A 109 -16.83 -0.70 -12.48
CA GLY A 109 -17.87 -1.17 -11.59
C GLY A 109 -17.39 -2.31 -10.68
N PHE A 110 -18.26 -2.80 -9.82
CA PHE A 110 -17.94 -3.87 -8.88
C PHE A 110 -19.05 -4.90 -8.80
N SER A 111 -18.66 -6.16 -8.96
CA SER A 111 -19.40 -7.31 -8.47
C SER A 111 -18.41 -8.37 -7.99
N PRO A 112 -18.75 -9.19 -6.99
CA PRO A 112 -17.85 -10.23 -6.51
C PRO A 112 -17.39 -11.21 -7.60
N GLU A 113 -18.28 -11.62 -8.47
CA GLU A 113 -18.00 -12.56 -9.57
C GLU A 113 -17.03 -11.95 -10.59
N THR A 114 -17.33 -10.75 -11.06
CA THR A 114 -16.46 -10.03 -12.00
C THR A 114 -15.09 -9.76 -11.39
N PHE A 115 -15.03 -9.44 -10.09
CA PHE A 115 -13.78 -9.26 -9.38
C PHE A 115 -12.95 -10.55 -9.39
N GLN A 116 -13.54 -11.68 -9.06
CA GLN A 116 -12.84 -12.97 -9.05
C GLN A 116 -12.30 -13.34 -10.43
N ASP A 117 -13.06 -13.11 -11.48
CA ASP A 117 -12.62 -13.37 -12.86
C ASP A 117 -11.44 -12.47 -13.26
N ASN A 118 -11.51 -11.19 -12.93
CA ASN A 118 -10.42 -10.26 -13.19
C ASN A 118 -9.18 -10.54 -12.33
N LEU A 119 -9.37 -10.99 -11.11
CA LEU A 119 -8.28 -11.41 -10.23
C LEU A 119 -7.51 -12.60 -10.84
N LYS A 120 -8.22 -13.60 -11.35
CA LYS A 120 -7.61 -14.73 -12.05
C LYS A 120 -6.81 -14.29 -13.28
N LYS A 121 -7.36 -13.36 -14.06
CA LYS A 121 -6.64 -12.77 -15.21
C LYS A 121 -5.38 -12.04 -14.79
N ALA A 122 -5.44 -11.25 -13.74
CA ALA A 122 -4.29 -10.52 -13.23
C ALA A 122 -3.19 -11.46 -12.67
N GLN A 123 -3.59 -12.53 -12.02
CA GLN A 123 -2.66 -13.55 -11.51
C GLN A 123 -2.00 -14.36 -12.61
N ALA A 124 -2.69 -14.56 -13.73
CA ALA A 124 -2.16 -15.30 -14.90
C ALA A 124 -1.14 -14.49 -15.71
N LYS A 125 -1.11 -13.17 -15.55
CA LYS A 125 -0.21 -12.26 -16.30
C LYS A 125 1.15 -12.04 -15.62
N LYS A 126 1.56 -12.86 -14.70
CA LYS A 126 2.89 -12.76 -14.07
C LYS A 126 3.99 -13.11 -15.05
#